data_54154e8fd3199061fd74b06cd981fce1
#
_entry.id   54154e8fd3199061fd74b06cd981fce1
#
_cell.length_a   1.000
_cell.length_b   1.000
_cell.length_c   1.000
_cell.angle_alpha   90.00
_cell.angle_beta   90.00
_cell.angle_gamma   90.00
#
_symmetry.space_group_name_H-M   'P 1'
#
loop_
_entity.id
_entity.type
_entity.pdbx_description
1 polymer ?
#
loop_
_entity_poly.entity_id
_entity_poly.type
_entity_poly.pdbx_seq_one_letter_code
_entity_poly.pdbx_strand_id
1 'polypeptide(L)'
;MFGLFGRKANLLGGSGRRWLNLAAATAITTTNGGAMEELLAQLQSNVQKALAGGGPEAVKRNRSRNKFLPRERIDRLLDPGSSFLELSQLAGHELYEEPLPSGGVVTGIGPVHGRLCMFVANDPTVKGGTYYPITVKKHLRAQEIAAQCKLPCVYLVDSGGAFLPKQAEVFPDKENFGRIFYNQAVMSAEGIPQIALVLGSCTAGGAYIPAMADESVMVKGNGTIFLAGPPLVKAATGEEVSAEDLGGATVHCKTSGVSDYFAQDELHALGLGRNIIKNLHMAGKDVLANGLQNINYEYKEPLYDVNELRSIAPTDLKKQFDIRSVIDRIVDGSEFDEFKKLYGTTLVTGFARIFGQPVGIIGNNGILFNESALKGAHFIELCTQRNIPLVFLQNITGFMVGSRSEANGIAKSGAKMVMAVSCAKVPKVTIMVGGSFGAGNYAMCGRAYSPNFLFLWPNARISVMGGAQAAGVLAQIEKGNKKKQGIQWNKEEEEKFKTKVVEAYEREASPYYSTARLWDDGIIDPADTRKVIGLCISASLNRAIEKTKYGVFRM
;
A
#
# COMPACT_ATOMS: atom_id res chain seq x y z
N MET A 1 -2.07 -21.76 31.27
CA MET A 1 -2.84 -21.33 32.44
C MET A 1 -3.78 -20.20 32.03
N PHE A 2 -4.73 -20.50 31.13
CA PHE A 2 -5.82 -19.60 30.69
C PHE A 2 -7.07 -20.45 30.51
N GLY A 3 -7.76 -20.65 31.58
CA GLY A 3 -9.08 -21.24 31.60
C GLY A 3 -9.79 -20.74 32.83
N LEU A 4 -10.81 -19.91 32.57
CA LEU A 4 -11.95 -19.61 33.45
C LEU A 4 -12.58 -18.28 33.06
N PHE A 5 -13.50 -18.31 32.11
CA PHE A 5 -14.66 -17.37 32.06
C PHE A 5 -15.64 -17.91 31.01
N GLY A 6 -16.30 -19.02 31.34
CA GLY A 6 -17.50 -19.45 30.67
C GLY A 6 -18.68 -19.33 31.63
N ARG A 7 -19.49 -18.31 31.51
CA ARG A 7 -20.90 -18.34 31.91
C ARG A 7 -21.72 -17.48 30.93
N LYS A 8 -22.69 -18.17 30.35
CA LYS A 8 -23.74 -17.63 29.47
C LYS A 8 -24.55 -16.56 30.19
N ALA A 9 -24.73 -15.41 29.56
CA ALA A 9 -25.84 -14.50 29.84
C ALA A 9 -26.59 -14.28 28.55
N ASN A 10 -27.90 -14.63 28.57
CA ASN A 10 -28.83 -14.53 27.48
C ASN A 10 -29.21 -13.07 27.15
N LEU A 11 -29.26 -12.80 25.87
CA LEU A 11 -30.22 -12.01 25.08
C LEU A 11 -30.97 -10.84 25.74
N LEU A 12 -30.60 -9.63 25.33
CA LEU A 12 -31.55 -8.64 24.83
C LEU A 12 -30.79 -7.68 23.90
N GLY A 13 -31.38 -7.40 22.73
CA GLY A 13 -30.73 -6.79 21.59
C GLY A 13 -30.23 -5.36 21.81
N GLY A 14 -29.06 -5.14 21.31
CA GLY A 14 -28.35 -3.87 21.25
C GLY A 14 -26.87 -4.16 21.01
N SER A 15 -26.33 -3.75 19.88
CA SER A 15 -24.92 -3.95 19.49
C SER A 15 -23.98 -3.10 20.35
N GLY A 16 -23.82 -3.48 21.62
CA GLY A 16 -22.88 -2.84 22.56
C GLY A 16 -21.66 -3.72 22.75
N ARG A 17 -20.59 -3.47 21.99
CA ARG A 17 -19.28 -4.04 22.30
C ARG A 17 -18.79 -3.47 23.62
N ARG A 18 -18.28 -4.35 24.50
CA ARG A 18 -17.67 -3.92 25.75
C ARG A 18 -16.34 -3.24 25.46
N TRP A 19 -16.34 -1.92 25.50
CA TRP A 19 -15.12 -1.16 25.76
C TRP A 19 -14.60 -1.62 27.13
N LEU A 20 -13.34 -2.02 27.23
CA LEU A 20 -12.72 -2.23 28.55
C LEU A 20 -12.54 -0.85 29.21
N ASN A 21 -13.65 -0.35 29.72
CA ASN A 21 -13.61 0.73 30.68
C ASN A 21 -13.20 0.13 32.02
N LEU A 22 -12.22 0.71 32.66
CA LEU A 22 -11.83 0.38 34.04
C LEU A 22 -13.00 0.49 35.04
N ALA A 23 -14.20 0.84 34.60
CA ALA A 23 -15.36 1.18 35.43
C ALA A 23 -16.52 0.17 35.38
N ALA A 24 -16.32 -1.08 34.99
CA ALA A 24 -17.34 -2.13 35.19
C ALA A 24 -17.03 -2.93 36.46
N ALA A 25 -17.24 -2.33 37.63
CA ALA A 25 -17.13 -3.03 38.92
C ALA A 25 -18.45 -3.69 39.28
N THR A 26 -18.42 -5.00 39.45
CA THR A 26 -19.44 -5.75 40.21
C THR A 26 -19.29 -5.43 41.69
N ALA A 27 -20.39 -5.07 42.38
CA ALA A 27 -20.40 -4.68 43.78
C ALA A 27 -19.79 -5.78 44.66
N ILE A 28 -18.73 -5.44 45.39
CA ILE A 28 -18.19 -6.17 46.52
C ILE A 28 -18.37 -5.26 47.72
N THR A 29 -19.27 -5.64 48.62
CA THR A 29 -19.56 -4.90 49.89
C THR A 29 -18.41 -5.14 50.87
N THR A 30 -17.62 -4.10 51.14
CA THR A 30 -16.70 -3.99 52.25
C THR A 30 -16.91 -2.66 52.96
N THR A 31 -16.55 -2.57 54.24
CA THR A 31 -16.78 -1.45 55.14
C THR A 31 -16.19 -0.09 54.74
N ASN A 32 -15.41 0.00 53.61
CA ASN A 32 -14.94 1.24 52.99
C ASN A 32 -15.71 1.58 51.70
N GLY A 33 -16.86 0.96 51.44
CA GLY A 33 -17.58 1.01 50.15
C GLY A 33 -18.07 2.41 49.78
N GLY A 34 -18.56 3.20 50.69
CA GLY A 34 -19.18 4.48 50.37
C GLY A 34 -18.25 5.50 49.72
N ALA A 35 -17.05 5.70 50.25
CA ALA A 35 -16.11 6.66 49.69
C ALA A 35 -15.56 6.22 48.29
N MET A 36 -15.35 4.93 48.08
CA MET A 36 -14.95 4.39 46.79
C MET A 36 -16.08 4.49 45.74
N GLU A 37 -17.33 4.28 46.16
CA GLU A 37 -18.49 4.44 45.28
C GLU A 37 -18.66 5.88 44.80
N GLU A 38 -18.42 6.87 45.66
CA GLU A 38 -18.39 8.28 45.24
C GLU A 38 -17.28 8.56 44.20
N LEU A 39 -16.08 8.07 44.42
CA LEU A 39 -14.96 8.20 43.48
C LEU A 39 -15.25 7.50 42.13
N LEU A 40 -15.86 6.32 42.15
CA LEU A 40 -16.30 5.62 40.96
C LEU A 40 -17.41 6.37 40.22
N ALA A 41 -18.36 6.95 40.90
CA ALA A 41 -19.40 7.78 40.30
C ALA A 41 -18.81 9.03 39.64
N GLN A 42 -17.84 9.68 40.28
CA GLN A 42 -17.10 10.79 39.70
C GLN A 42 -16.30 10.36 38.44
N LEU A 43 -15.59 9.24 38.49
CA LEU A 43 -14.89 8.68 37.36
C LEU A 43 -15.84 8.41 36.19
N GLN A 44 -16.97 7.75 36.44
CA GLN A 44 -17.98 7.46 35.44
C GLN A 44 -18.54 8.74 34.81
N SER A 45 -18.85 9.76 35.61
CA SER A 45 -19.30 11.07 35.12
C SER A 45 -18.26 11.70 34.17
N ASN A 46 -17.00 11.71 34.55
CA ASN A 46 -15.90 12.26 33.71
C ASN A 46 -15.69 11.47 32.43
N VAL A 47 -15.79 10.13 32.48
CA VAL A 47 -15.75 9.27 31.31
C VAL A 47 -16.92 9.55 30.35
N GLN A 48 -18.13 9.74 30.86
CA GLN A 48 -19.30 10.12 30.04
C GLN A 48 -19.09 11.45 29.33
N LYS A 49 -18.51 12.45 29.99
CA LYS A 49 -18.13 13.73 29.36
C LYS A 49 -17.12 13.51 28.22
N ALA A 50 -16.13 12.69 28.43
CA ALA A 50 -15.13 12.35 27.40
C ALA A 50 -15.76 11.61 26.21
N LEU A 51 -16.70 10.71 26.44
CA LEU A 51 -17.44 9.97 25.42
C LEU A 51 -18.37 10.84 24.58
N ALA A 52 -18.89 11.93 25.15
CA ALA A 52 -19.78 12.87 24.45
C ALA A 52 -19.08 13.68 23.35
N GLY A 53 -17.74 13.66 23.29
CA GLY A 53 -16.96 14.39 22.30
C GLY A 53 -17.26 15.90 22.36
N GLY A 54 -17.35 16.54 21.21
CA GLY A 54 -17.63 17.98 21.08
C GLY A 54 -19.08 18.39 21.39
N GLY A 55 -19.91 17.46 21.88
CA GLY A 55 -21.30 17.67 22.25
C GLY A 55 -22.31 17.53 21.10
N PRO A 56 -23.64 17.64 21.42
CA PRO A 56 -24.69 17.24 20.49
C PRO A 56 -24.67 17.98 19.14
N GLU A 57 -24.43 19.29 19.14
CA GLU A 57 -24.42 20.10 17.92
C GLU A 57 -23.22 19.75 17.00
N ALA A 58 -22.05 19.51 17.58
CA ALA A 58 -20.89 19.09 16.81
C ALA A 58 -21.08 17.68 16.25
N VAL A 59 -21.66 16.77 17.02
CA VAL A 59 -22.02 15.42 16.56
C VAL A 59 -23.05 15.49 15.42
N LYS A 60 -24.10 16.30 15.54
CA LYS A 60 -25.11 16.51 14.50
C LYS A 60 -24.46 17.02 13.20
N ARG A 61 -23.56 17.99 13.30
CA ARG A 61 -22.80 18.52 12.15
C ARG A 61 -21.92 17.45 11.50
N ASN A 62 -21.27 16.60 12.31
CA ASN A 62 -20.48 15.47 11.79
C ASN A 62 -21.35 14.47 11.03
N ARG A 63 -22.52 14.13 11.60
CA ARG A 63 -23.50 13.22 10.98
C ARG A 63 -24.09 13.77 9.66
N SER A 64 -24.33 15.06 9.57
CA SER A 64 -24.84 15.68 8.34
C SER A 64 -23.88 15.57 7.16
N ARG A 65 -22.60 15.28 7.42
CA ARG A 65 -21.57 14.97 6.42
C ARG A 65 -21.40 13.47 6.18
N ASN A 66 -22.31 12.63 6.65
CA ASN A 66 -22.26 11.17 6.58
C ASN A 66 -20.97 10.58 7.19
N LYS A 67 -20.49 11.18 8.31
CA LYS A 67 -19.27 10.74 8.99
C LYS A 67 -19.58 10.00 10.28
N PHE A 68 -18.83 8.93 10.53
CA PHE A 68 -18.84 8.22 11.81
C PHE A 68 -18.06 9.01 12.88
N LEU A 69 -18.37 8.73 14.14
CA LEU A 69 -17.57 9.21 15.27
C LEU A 69 -16.28 8.37 15.42
N PRO A 70 -15.21 8.88 16.03
CA PRO A 70 -13.93 8.17 16.08
C PRO A 70 -14.03 6.77 16.70
N ARG A 71 -14.78 6.61 17.78
CA ARG A 71 -14.98 5.30 18.43
C ARG A 71 -15.79 4.33 17.55
N GLU A 72 -16.74 4.83 16.78
CA GLU A 72 -17.49 4.00 15.82
C GLU A 72 -16.63 3.58 14.63
N ARG A 73 -15.69 4.42 14.17
CA ARG A 73 -14.69 4.09 13.16
C ARG A 73 -13.80 2.95 13.65
N ILE A 74 -13.28 3.08 14.88
CA ILE A 74 -12.46 2.03 15.51
C ILE A 74 -13.26 0.73 15.65
N ASP A 75 -14.48 0.82 16.16
CA ASP A 75 -15.35 -0.34 16.38
C ASP A 75 -15.62 -1.15 15.10
N ARG A 76 -15.73 -0.49 13.95
CA ARG A 76 -15.90 -1.14 12.65
C ARG A 76 -14.61 -1.76 12.09
N LEU A 77 -13.45 -1.29 12.54
CA LEU A 77 -12.16 -1.88 12.18
C LEU A 77 -11.84 -3.10 13.03
N LEU A 78 -12.25 -3.13 14.28
CA LEU A 78 -11.96 -4.22 15.19
C LEU A 78 -12.63 -5.54 14.78
N ASP A 79 -12.05 -6.64 15.23
CA ASP A 79 -12.66 -7.95 15.06
C ASP A 79 -13.95 -8.06 15.87
N PRO A 80 -15.00 -8.71 15.35
CA PRO A 80 -16.27 -8.85 16.02
C PRO A 80 -16.13 -9.46 17.43
N GLY A 81 -16.71 -8.78 18.43
CA GLY A 81 -16.70 -9.25 19.82
C GLY A 81 -15.36 -9.07 20.55
N SER A 82 -14.35 -8.47 19.91
CA SER A 82 -13.06 -8.21 20.56
C SER A 82 -13.13 -6.99 21.47
N SER A 83 -12.19 -6.91 22.42
CA SER A 83 -12.03 -5.78 23.33
C SER A 83 -11.13 -4.70 22.72
N PHE A 84 -11.39 -3.45 23.07
CA PHE A 84 -10.54 -2.31 22.77
C PHE A 84 -9.99 -1.70 24.06
N LEU A 85 -8.69 -1.60 24.17
CA LEU A 85 -8.02 -0.93 25.27
C LEU A 85 -7.82 0.54 24.91
N GLU A 86 -8.77 1.41 25.29
CA GLU A 86 -8.64 2.85 25.09
C GLU A 86 -7.61 3.44 26.07
N LEU A 87 -6.65 4.22 25.55
CA LEU A 87 -5.57 4.83 26.32
C LEU A 87 -5.85 6.30 26.57
N SER A 88 -5.53 6.77 27.79
CA SER A 88 -5.60 8.20 28.17
C SER A 88 -6.96 8.85 27.87
N GLN A 89 -8.07 8.17 28.18
CA GLN A 89 -9.43 8.59 27.85
C GLN A 89 -9.78 9.97 28.42
N LEU A 90 -9.24 10.33 29.57
CA LEU A 90 -9.46 11.62 30.24
C LEU A 90 -8.39 12.67 29.94
N ALA A 91 -7.57 12.48 28.90
CA ALA A 91 -6.61 13.50 28.48
C ALA A 91 -7.33 14.82 28.17
N GLY A 92 -6.75 15.94 28.61
CA GLY A 92 -7.37 17.28 28.43
C GLY A 92 -8.46 17.65 29.45
N HIS A 93 -8.76 16.74 30.40
CA HIS A 93 -9.74 17.02 31.44
C HIS A 93 -9.31 18.23 32.30
N GLU A 94 -10.13 19.30 32.31
CA GLU A 94 -9.88 20.53 33.05
C GLU A 94 -8.49 21.19 32.80
N LEU A 95 -7.86 20.91 31.67
CA LEU A 95 -6.54 21.44 31.33
C LEU A 95 -6.60 22.81 30.64
N TYR A 96 -7.69 23.09 29.98
CA TYR A 96 -7.93 24.33 29.23
C TYR A 96 -9.25 24.96 29.69
N GLU A 97 -9.40 26.27 29.45
CA GLU A 97 -10.66 26.99 29.78
C GLU A 97 -11.87 26.39 29.06
N GLU A 98 -11.64 25.94 27.82
CA GLU A 98 -12.67 25.24 27.04
C GLU A 98 -12.49 23.72 27.10
N PRO A 99 -13.60 22.97 27.11
CA PRO A 99 -13.55 21.51 27.16
C PRO A 99 -12.81 20.91 25.95
N LEU A 100 -11.89 20.01 26.23
CA LEU A 100 -11.15 19.24 25.19
C LEU A 100 -11.27 17.74 25.50
N PRO A 101 -12.45 17.14 25.30
CA PRO A 101 -12.70 15.72 25.60
C PRO A 101 -11.69 14.79 24.91
N SER A 102 -11.15 13.82 25.66
CA SER A 102 -10.15 12.88 25.21
C SER A 102 -8.89 13.52 24.58
N GLY A 103 -8.66 14.83 24.82
CA GLY A 103 -7.58 15.58 24.17
C GLY A 103 -7.76 15.73 22.66
N GLY A 104 -9.00 15.64 22.12
CA GLY A 104 -9.30 15.76 20.69
C GLY A 104 -8.88 14.55 19.84
N VAL A 105 -8.39 13.49 20.46
CA VAL A 105 -7.95 12.26 19.75
C VAL A 105 -8.23 11.03 20.61
N VAL A 106 -8.75 9.97 20.00
CA VAL A 106 -8.93 8.66 20.63
C VAL A 106 -7.74 7.78 20.28
N THR A 107 -7.08 7.21 21.29
CA THR A 107 -5.96 6.29 21.12
C THR A 107 -6.22 5.00 21.86
N GLY A 108 -5.74 3.88 21.34
CA GLY A 108 -5.90 2.58 21.99
C GLY A 108 -5.45 1.41 21.16
N ILE A 109 -5.56 0.21 21.72
CA ILE A 109 -5.09 -1.04 21.13
C ILE A 109 -6.26 -2.00 20.98
N GLY A 110 -6.36 -2.61 19.82
CA GLY A 110 -7.34 -3.67 19.55
C GLY A 110 -6.99 -4.52 18.35
N PRO A 111 -7.58 -5.72 18.22
CA PRO A 111 -7.26 -6.66 17.15
C PRO A 111 -8.04 -6.38 15.88
N VAL A 112 -7.35 -6.55 14.74
CA VAL A 112 -7.92 -6.59 13.38
C VAL A 112 -7.34 -7.82 12.67
N HIS A 113 -8.19 -8.72 12.22
CA HIS A 113 -7.77 -10.03 11.70
C HIS A 113 -6.79 -10.75 12.65
N GLY A 114 -7.07 -10.71 13.95
CA GLY A 114 -6.26 -11.33 15.02
C GLY A 114 -4.95 -10.59 15.34
N ARG A 115 -4.60 -9.53 14.61
CA ARG A 115 -3.39 -8.73 14.86
C ARG A 115 -3.71 -7.50 15.71
N LEU A 116 -3.01 -7.36 16.83
CA LEU A 116 -3.12 -6.14 17.65
C LEU A 116 -2.52 -4.95 16.89
N CYS A 117 -3.27 -3.86 16.83
CA CYS A 117 -2.91 -2.59 16.20
C CYS A 117 -3.07 -1.44 17.20
N MET A 118 -2.21 -0.43 17.09
CA MET A 118 -2.37 0.86 17.75
C MET A 118 -3.24 1.76 16.87
N PHE A 119 -4.32 2.30 17.44
CA PHE A 119 -5.19 3.24 16.77
C PHE A 119 -4.94 4.66 17.28
N VAL A 120 -4.94 5.61 16.35
CA VAL A 120 -4.93 7.04 16.62
C VAL A 120 -6.00 7.68 15.75
N ALA A 121 -7.13 8.09 16.35
CA ALA A 121 -8.29 8.57 15.64
C ALA A 121 -8.63 10.00 16.07
N ASN A 122 -8.51 10.96 15.15
CA ASN A 122 -8.92 12.34 15.41
C ASN A 122 -10.43 12.42 15.68
N ASP A 123 -10.83 13.28 16.61
CA ASP A 123 -12.24 13.59 16.84
C ASP A 123 -12.60 14.94 16.20
N PRO A 124 -13.21 14.94 15.00
CA PRO A 124 -13.59 16.18 14.33
C PRO A 124 -14.71 16.95 15.05
N THR A 125 -15.40 16.31 16.00
CA THR A 125 -16.40 17.00 16.82
C THR A 125 -15.76 17.88 17.89
N VAL A 126 -14.49 17.58 18.25
CA VAL A 126 -13.71 18.34 19.22
C VAL A 126 -12.80 19.31 18.48
N LYS A 127 -13.18 20.57 18.43
CA LYS A 127 -12.41 21.66 17.78
C LYS A 127 -11.96 21.33 16.34
N GLY A 128 -12.78 20.60 15.57
CA GLY A 128 -12.47 20.21 14.21
C GLY A 128 -11.28 19.25 14.08
N GLY A 129 -10.96 18.48 15.10
CA GLY A 129 -9.81 17.59 15.14
C GLY A 129 -8.45 18.31 15.19
N THR A 130 -8.45 19.58 15.61
CA THR A 130 -7.24 20.41 15.71
C THR A 130 -6.34 19.92 16.85
N TYR A 131 -5.02 19.94 16.65
CA TYR A 131 -4.04 19.50 17.64
C TYR A 131 -3.70 20.60 18.64
N TYR A 132 -4.09 20.40 19.87
CA TYR A 132 -3.64 21.11 21.06
C TYR A 132 -2.33 20.49 21.59
N PRO A 133 -1.60 21.15 22.52
CA PRO A 133 -0.40 20.57 23.13
C PRO A 133 -0.64 19.18 23.71
N ILE A 134 -1.76 18.97 24.42
CA ILE A 134 -2.11 17.65 24.98
C ILE A 134 -2.48 16.63 23.89
N THR A 135 -3.03 17.05 22.76
CA THR A 135 -3.32 16.17 21.62
C THR A 135 -2.04 15.60 21.05
N VAL A 136 -1.03 16.46 20.85
CA VAL A 136 0.31 16.05 20.41
C VAL A 136 0.91 15.06 21.40
N LYS A 137 0.94 15.41 22.69
CA LYS A 137 1.51 14.55 23.75
C LYS A 137 0.83 13.17 23.80
N LYS A 138 -0.49 13.11 23.65
CA LYS A 138 -1.23 11.85 23.61
C LYS A 138 -0.91 11.03 22.37
N HIS A 139 -0.81 11.66 21.19
CA HIS A 139 -0.42 11.00 19.96
C HIS A 139 1.00 10.42 20.07
N LEU A 140 1.97 11.22 20.54
CA LEU A 140 3.34 10.77 20.75
C LEU A 140 3.42 9.58 21.72
N ARG A 141 2.63 9.59 22.79
CA ARG A 141 2.58 8.47 23.73
C ARG A 141 2.02 7.20 23.07
N ALA A 142 1.03 7.33 22.20
CA ALA A 142 0.52 6.18 21.43
C ALA A 142 1.59 5.61 20.50
N GLN A 143 2.34 6.47 19.79
CA GLN A 143 3.46 6.03 18.94
C GLN A 143 4.58 5.39 19.76
N GLU A 144 4.91 5.92 20.92
CA GLU A 144 5.90 5.34 21.83
C GLU A 144 5.52 3.91 22.26
N ILE A 145 4.27 3.71 22.67
CA ILE A 145 3.75 2.38 23.01
C ILE A 145 3.79 1.45 21.79
N ALA A 146 3.37 1.95 20.62
CA ALA A 146 3.41 1.18 19.39
C ALA A 146 4.84 0.75 19.03
N ALA A 147 5.82 1.63 19.16
CA ALA A 147 7.24 1.33 18.92
C ALA A 147 7.77 0.27 19.90
N GLN A 148 7.49 0.42 21.20
CA GLN A 148 7.92 -0.52 22.24
C GLN A 148 7.30 -1.92 22.06
N CYS A 149 6.02 -1.97 21.67
CA CYS A 149 5.27 -3.22 21.51
C CYS A 149 5.29 -3.76 20.07
N LYS A 150 5.94 -3.07 19.12
CA LYS A 150 5.99 -3.39 17.68
C LYS A 150 4.59 -3.56 17.07
N LEU A 151 3.68 -2.65 17.41
CA LEU A 151 2.30 -2.66 16.92
C LEU A 151 2.19 -1.84 15.63
N PRO A 152 1.56 -2.35 14.56
CA PRO A 152 1.15 -1.52 13.43
C PRO A 152 0.31 -0.34 13.90
N CYS A 153 0.58 0.85 13.34
CA CYS A 153 -0.18 2.06 13.64
C CYS A 153 -1.26 2.28 12.59
N VAL A 154 -2.48 2.55 13.04
CA VAL A 154 -3.63 2.88 12.19
C VAL A 154 -4.11 4.28 12.55
N TYR A 155 -3.87 5.22 11.65
CA TYR A 155 -4.26 6.63 11.79
C TYR A 155 -5.59 6.87 11.09
N LEU A 156 -6.62 7.25 11.84
CA LEU A 156 -7.94 7.65 11.32
C LEU A 156 -7.96 9.17 11.26
N VAL A 157 -7.53 9.72 10.12
CA VAL A 157 -7.19 11.14 10.03
C VAL A 157 -8.39 11.99 9.63
N ASP A 158 -8.65 12.98 10.46
CA ASP A 158 -9.74 13.97 10.28
C ASP A 158 -9.40 15.22 11.11
N SER A 159 -8.40 16.01 10.61
CA SER A 159 -7.74 17.04 11.41
C SER A 159 -7.60 18.37 10.68
N GLY A 160 -7.91 19.46 11.36
CA GLY A 160 -7.63 20.81 10.93
C GLY A 160 -6.16 21.27 11.10
N GLY A 161 -5.26 20.39 11.52
CA GLY A 161 -3.85 20.72 11.79
C GLY A 161 -3.59 21.27 13.19
N ALA A 162 -2.53 22.04 13.39
CA ALA A 162 -2.15 22.59 14.67
C ALA A 162 -3.10 23.73 15.11
N PHE A 163 -3.37 23.79 16.43
CA PHE A 163 -4.15 24.91 17.00
C PHE A 163 -3.31 26.19 17.04
N LEU A 164 -3.54 27.07 16.07
CA LEU A 164 -2.73 28.26 15.83
C LEU A 164 -2.58 29.20 17.04
N PRO A 165 -3.60 29.44 17.88
CA PRO A 165 -3.42 30.30 19.07
C PRO A 165 -2.39 29.79 20.07
N LYS A 166 -2.07 28.47 20.04
CA LYS A 166 -1.05 27.85 20.90
C LYS A 166 0.14 27.31 20.08
N GLN A 167 0.44 27.91 18.94
CA GLN A 167 1.46 27.41 18.02
C GLN A 167 2.84 27.26 18.68
N ALA A 168 3.21 28.14 19.60
CA ALA A 168 4.47 28.07 20.32
C ALA A 168 4.60 26.83 21.22
N GLU A 169 3.47 26.29 21.71
CA GLU A 169 3.43 25.08 22.54
C GLU A 169 3.22 23.78 21.71
N VAL A 170 2.91 23.92 20.42
CA VAL A 170 2.55 22.78 19.53
C VAL A 170 3.62 22.51 18.48
N PHE A 171 4.34 23.54 18.01
CA PHE A 171 5.13 23.45 16.80
C PHE A 171 6.64 23.28 16.98
N PRO A 172 7.37 24.14 17.77
CA PRO A 172 8.81 24.31 17.57
C PRO A 172 9.70 23.33 18.34
N ASP A 173 9.20 22.69 19.40
CA ASP A 173 10.03 21.91 20.31
C ASP A 173 10.11 20.43 19.90
N LYS A 174 11.06 19.72 20.52
CA LYS A 174 11.37 18.30 20.27
C LYS A 174 10.15 17.37 20.39
N GLU A 175 9.33 17.55 21.44
CA GLU A 175 8.15 16.73 21.73
C GLU A 175 6.86 17.38 21.21
N ASN A 176 6.97 18.18 20.14
CA ASN A 176 5.86 18.86 19.49
C ASN A 176 5.42 18.14 18.20
N PHE A 177 4.60 18.81 17.40
CA PHE A 177 3.90 18.22 16.27
C PHE A 177 4.83 17.53 15.24
N GLY A 178 6.02 18.12 14.98
CA GLY A 178 7.01 17.54 14.07
C GLY A 178 7.53 16.17 14.54
N ARG A 179 7.50 15.90 15.84
CA ARG A 179 7.95 14.61 16.39
C ARG A 179 7.06 13.45 15.95
N ILE A 180 5.78 13.71 15.67
CA ILE A 180 4.85 12.70 15.16
C ILE A 180 5.38 12.12 13.84
N PHE A 181 5.81 12.98 12.92
CA PHE A 181 6.31 12.58 11.60
C PHE A 181 7.67 11.89 11.69
N TYR A 182 8.56 12.42 12.55
CA TYR A 182 9.84 11.77 12.84
C TYR A 182 9.63 10.34 13.33
N ASN A 183 8.75 10.14 14.31
CA ASN A 183 8.45 8.81 14.84
C ASN A 183 7.85 7.90 13.77
N GLN A 184 6.93 8.41 12.95
CA GLN A 184 6.31 7.66 11.86
C GLN A 184 7.37 7.14 10.87
N ALA A 185 8.27 8.01 10.43
CA ALA A 185 9.36 7.63 9.52
C ALA A 185 10.31 6.59 10.15
N VAL A 186 10.71 6.79 11.40
CA VAL A 186 11.61 5.87 12.11
C VAL A 186 10.94 4.51 12.35
N MET A 187 9.68 4.50 12.76
CA MET A 187 8.94 3.25 12.96
C MET A 187 8.76 2.48 11.66
N SER A 188 8.45 3.16 10.54
CA SER A 188 8.39 2.53 9.22
C SER A 188 9.75 1.90 8.86
N ALA A 189 10.87 2.62 9.03
CA ALA A 189 12.22 2.10 8.80
C ALA A 189 12.57 0.89 9.68
N GLU A 190 11.97 0.78 10.86
CA GLU A 190 12.09 -0.38 11.75
C GLU A 190 11.15 -1.54 11.40
N GLY A 191 10.35 -1.40 10.36
CA GLY A 191 9.38 -2.40 9.90
C GLY A 191 8.09 -2.44 10.72
N ILE A 192 7.74 -1.35 11.41
CA ILE A 192 6.45 -1.18 12.10
C ILE A 192 5.51 -0.48 11.13
N PRO A 193 4.49 -1.16 10.57
CA PRO A 193 3.63 -0.62 9.52
C PRO A 193 2.86 0.62 9.97
N GLN A 194 2.80 1.61 9.08
CA GLN A 194 2.13 2.88 9.27
C GLN A 194 0.99 2.98 8.24
N ILE A 195 -0.27 2.94 8.68
CA ILE A 195 -1.45 2.91 7.81
C ILE A 195 -2.30 4.12 8.11
N ALA A 196 -2.69 4.88 7.10
CA ALA A 196 -3.54 6.06 7.26
C ALA A 196 -4.85 5.92 6.48
N LEU A 197 -5.98 6.19 7.14
CA LEU A 197 -7.29 6.33 6.53
C LEU A 197 -7.71 7.79 6.63
N VAL A 198 -7.80 8.45 5.48
CA VAL A 198 -8.17 9.88 5.36
C VAL A 198 -9.68 9.97 5.25
N LEU A 199 -10.31 10.19 6.40
CA LEU A 199 -11.77 10.20 6.58
C LEU A 199 -12.34 11.62 6.67
N GLY A 200 -11.46 12.61 6.58
CA GLY A 200 -11.82 14.01 6.62
C GLY A 200 -10.67 14.89 6.16
N SER A 201 -10.67 16.15 6.58
CA SER A 201 -9.62 17.10 6.21
C SER A 201 -8.27 16.70 6.81
N CYS A 202 -7.21 16.84 6.01
CA CYS A 202 -5.81 16.77 6.42
C CYS A 202 -5.12 18.02 5.89
N THR A 203 -5.05 19.05 6.71
CA THR A 203 -4.55 20.36 6.30
C THR A 203 -3.20 20.67 6.96
N ALA A 204 -2.33 21.35 6.24
CA ALA A 204 -1.01 21.81 6.68
C ALA A 204 -0.16 20.63 7.22
N GLY A 205 0.35 20.72 8.45
CA GLY A 205 1.12 19.64 9.06
C GLY A 205 0.38 18.31 9.13
N GLY A 206 -0.96 18.31 9.28
CA GLY A 206 -1.78 17.10 9.26
C GLY A 206 -1.71 16.29 7.97
N ALA A 207 -1.36 16.94 6.85
CA ALA A 207 -1.19 16.31 5.55
C ALA A 207 -0.02 15.30 5.50
N TYR A 208 0.98 15.47 6.37
CA TYR A 208 2.13 14.57 6.41
C TYR A 208 1.80 13.21 7.02
N ILE A 209 0.79 13.09 7.89
CA ILE A 209 0.42 11.79 8.48
C ILE A 209 0.08 10.77 7.37
N PRO A 210 -0.87 11.04 6.44
CA PRO A 210 -1.14 10.11 5.35
C PRO A 210 -0.04 10.08 4.27
N ALA A 211 0.65 11.19 4.00
CA ALA A 211 1.68 11.26 2.97
C ALA A 211 2.95 10.47 3.34
N MET A 212 3.21 10.26 4.62
CA MET A 212 4.34 9.49 5.16
C MET A 212 3.94 8.10 5.64
N ALA A 213 2.66 7.72 5.54
CA ALA A 213 2.22 6.38 5.83
C ALA A 213 2.75 5.40 4.77
N ASP A 214 2.96 4.13 5.16
CA ASP A 214 3.37 3.08 4.23
C ASP A 214 2.25 2.79 3.22
N GLU A 215 0.99 2.84 3.69
CA GLU A 215 -0.21 2.77 2.86
C GLU A 215 -1.29 3.73 3.35
N SER A 216 -2.01 4.34 2.41
CA SER A 216 -3.10 5.27 2.72
C SER A 216 -4.36 5.02 1.91
N VAL A 217 -5.50 5.20 2.57
CA VAL A 217 -6.85 5.12 1.97
C VAL A 217 -7.48 6.50 2.05
N MET A 218 -8.15 6.94 0.99
CA MET A 218 -8.77 8.26 0.97
C MET A 218 -10.24 8.20 0.55
N VAL A 219 -11.12 8.81 1.33
CA VAL A 219 -12.56 8.86 1.08
C VAL A 219 -12.91 9.99 0.13
N LYS A 220 -13.61 9.67 -0.95
CA LYS A 220 -14.15 10.64 -1.91
C LYS A 220 -15.08 11.65 -1.21
N GLY A 221 -14.92 12.93 -1.53
CA GLY A 221 -15.79 14.02 -1.08
C GLY A 221 -15.60 14.47 0.37
N ASN A 222 -15.10 13.58 1.26
CA ASN A 222 -14.81 13.93 2.65
C ASN A 222 -13.32 14.05 2.94
N GLY A 223 -12.52 13.13 2.39
CA GLY A 223 -11.06 13.11 2.58
C GLY A 223 -10.39 14.17 1.70
N THR A 224 -9.54 15.00 2.30
CA THR A 224 -8.68 15.94 1.56
C THR A 224 -7.28 15.97 2.17
N ILE A 225 -6.26 16.08 1.31
CA ILE A 225 -4.86 16.26 1.69
C ILE A 225 -4.32 17.46 0.95
N PHE A 226 -3.94 18.51 1.66
CA PHE A 226 -3.25 19.66 1.07
C PHE A 226 -2.45 20.45 2.12
N LEU A 227 -1.33 21.03 1.72
CA LEU A 227 -0.51 21.88 2.60
C LEU A 227 -1.19 23.21 2.88
N ALA A 228 -1.94 23.74 1.90
CA ALA A 228 -2.71 24.97 2.03
C ALA A 228 -4.13 24.71 1.50
N GLY A 229 -5.15 25.01 2.31
CA GLY A 229 -6.55 24.87 1.87
C GLY A 229 -6.98 25.94 0.87
N PRO A 230 -8.13 25.78 0.19
CA PRO A 230 -8.61 26.69 -0.85
C PRO A 230 -8.59 28.18 -0.49
N PRO A 231 -8.95 28.61 0.76
CA PRO A 231 -8.87 30.03 1.12
C PRO A 231 -7.45 30.58 1.10
N LEU A 232 -6.46 29.79 1.52
CA LEU A 232 -5.05 30.21 1.51
C LEU A 232 -4.46 30.20 0.09
N VAL A 233 -4.85 29.22 -0.75
CA VAL A 233 -4.49 29.18 -2.16
C VAL A 233 -5.00 30.43 -2.88
N LYS A 234 -6.29 30.78 -2.68
CA LYS A 234 -6.87 32.01 -3.24
C LYS A 234 -6.13 33.27 -2.78
N ALA A 235 -5.78 33.35 -1.51
CA ALA A 235 -5.05 34.51 -0.97
C ALA A 235 -3.62 34.61 -1.52
N ALA A 236 -2.95 33.46 -1.77
CA ALA A 236 -1.55 33.42 -2.21
C ALA A 236 -1.38 33.54 -3.72
N THR A 237 -2.28 32.96 -4.51
CA THR A 237 -2.13 32.79 -5.97
C THR A 237 -3.27 33.45 -6.76
N GLY A 238 -4.39 33.80 -6.12
CA GLY A 238 -5.61 34.25 -6.77
C GLY A 238 -6.46 33.11 -7.36
N GLU A 239 -6.01 31.86 -7.28
CA GLU A 239 -6.71 30.69 -7.82
C GLU A 239 -7.94 30.35 -6.98
N GLU A 240 -9.08 30.18 -7.66
CA GLU A 240 -10.31 29.66 -7.04
C GLU A 240 -10.45 28.17 -7.38
N VAL A 241 -10.30 27.31 -6.39
CA VAL A 241 -10.34 25.87 -6.54
C VAL A 241 -11.16 25.24 -5.42
N SER A 242 -11.92 24.18 -5.74
CA SER A 242 -12.62 23.40 -4.71
C SER A 242 -11.66 22.55 -3.90
N ALA A 243 -12.04 22.15 -2.68
CA ALA A 243 -11.22 21.26 -1.86
C ALA A 243 -11.00 19.88 -2.51
N GLU A 244 -12.01 19.37 -3.24
CA GLU A 244 -11.91 18.09 -3.97
C GLU A 244 -10.96 18.20 -5.16
N ASP A 245 -11.00 19.30 -5.91
CA ASP A 245 -10.13 19.49 -7.08
C ASP A 245 -8.69 19.84 -6.67
N LEU A 246 -8.50 20.50 -5.53
CA LEU A 246 -7.18 20.83 -5.00
C LEU A 246 -6.44 19.61 -4.44
N GLY A 247 -7.12 18.80 -3.63
CA GLY A 247 -6.48 17.69 -2.92
C GLY A 247 -7.47 16.65 -2.42
N GLY A 248 -8.50 16.33 -3.21
CA GLY A 248 -9.45 15.27 -2.93
C GLY A 248 -8.96 13.89 -3.38
N ALA A 249 -9.76 12.87 -3.06
CA ALA A 249 -9.40 11.49 -3.33
C ALA A 249 -9.12 11.19 -4.81
N THR A 250 -9.85 11.83 -5.73
CA THR A 250 -9.64 11.64 -7.17
C THR A 250 -8.27 12.15 -7.60
N VAL A 251 -7.85 13.32 -7.12
CA VAL A 251 -6.53 13.89 -7.43
C VAL A 251 -5.43 12.99 -6.89
N HIS A 252 -5.52 12.61 -5.62
CA HIS A 252 -4.42 11.90 -4.95
C HIS A 252 -4.32 10.42 -5.28
N CYS A 253 -5.43 9.74 -5.57
CA CYS A 253 -5.39 8.34 -5.98
C CYS A 253 -5.15 8.12 -7.49
N LYS A 254 -5.39 9.13 -8.34
CA LYS A 254 -5.30 8.96 -9.79
C LYS A 254 -4.15 9.76 -10.42
N THR A 255 -3.90 10.97 -9.95
CA THR A 255 -2.98 11.91 -10.61
C THR A 255 -1.65 12.04 -9.86
N SER A 256 -1.67 12.40 -8.58
CA SER A 256 -0.45 12.64 -7.81
C SER A 256 0.17 11.36 -7.22
N GLY A 257 -0.64 10.31 -7.00
CA GLY A 257 -0.20 9.07 -6.36
C GLY A 257 0.11 9.20 -4.86
N VAL A 258 -0.29 10.30 -4.22
CA VAL A 258 -0.09 10.52 -2.77
C VAL A 258 -0.88 9.52 -1.94
N SER A 259 -2.09 9.12 -2.38
CA SER A 259 -2.88 8.09 -1.71
C SER A 259 -3.00 6.84 -2.59
N ASP A 260 -3.11 5.67 -1.94
CA ASP A 260 -3.00 4.37 -2.61
C ASP A 260 -4.36 3.78 -2.99
N TYR A 261 -5.35 3.98 -2.12
CA TYR A 261 -6.67 3.38 -2.27
C TYR A 261 -7.78 4.44 -2.24
N PHE A 262 -8.62 4.39 -3.26
CA PHE A 262 -9.77 5.25 -3.39
C PHE A 262 -11.00 4.59 -2.77
N ALA A 263 -11.60 5.22 -1.76
CA ALA A 263 -12.82 4.76 -1.13
C ALA A 263 -14.02 5.64 -1.51
N GLN A 264 -15.16 5.01 -1.80
CA GLN A 264 -16.40 5.72 -2.15
C GLN A 264 -17.03 6.45 -0.95
N ASP A 265 -16.90 5.84 0.25
CA ASP A 265 -17.43 6.33 1.52
C ASP A 265 -16.56 5.84 2.70
N GLU A 266 -16.91 6.25 3.92
CA GLU A 266 -16.17 5.81 5.12
C GLU A 266 -16.25 4.31 5.36
N LEU A 267 -17.38 3.67 5.09
CA LEU A 267 -17.52 2.23 5.31
C LEU A 267 -16.59 1.43 4.38
N HIS A 268 -16.52 1.85 3.12
CA HIS A 268 -15.59 1.28 2.15
C HIS A 268 -14.14 1.50 2.59
N ALA A 269 -13.79 2.72 3.08
CA ALA A 269 -12.44 3.00 3.58
C ALA A 269 -12.05 2.10 4.76
N LEU A 270 -12.96 1.87 5.70
CA LEU A 270 -12.73 0.98 6.83
C LEU A 270 -12.54 -0.48 6.37
N GLY A 271 -13.31 -0.92 5.36
CA GLY A 271 -13.12 -2.22 4.72
C GLY A 271 -11.74 -2.38 4.07
N LEU A 272 -11.30 -1.37 3.30
CA LEU A 272 -9.96 -1.33 2.71
C LEU A 272 -8.87 -1.33 3.79
N GLY A 273 -9.04 -0.55 4.88
CA GLY A 273 -8.12 -0.57 6.01
C GLY A 273 -8.00 -1.95 6.65
N ARG A 274 -9.10 -2.69 6.81
CA ARG A 274 -9.07 -4.08 7.26
C ARG A 274 -8.29 -4.99 6.28
N ASN A 275 -8.46 -4.80 4.97
CA ASN A 275 -7.72 -5.58 3.97
C ASN A 275 -6.22 -5.30 4.03
N ILE A 276 -5.80 -4.04 4.18
CA ILE A 276 -4.39 -3.69 4.39
C ILE A 276 -3.83 -4.44 5.61
N ILE A 277 -4.54 -4.44 6.73
CA ILE A 277 -4.09 -5.13 7.95
C ILE A 277 -4.09 -6.66 7.76
N LYS A 278 -5.06 -7.22 7.03
CA LYS A 278 -5.06 -8.63 6.63
C LYS A 278 -3.79 -9.00 5.85
N ASN A 279 -3.33 -8.11 4.96
CA ASN A 279 -2.11 -8.32 4.18
C ASN A 279 -0.83 -8.23 5.04
N LEU A 280 -0.83 -7.45 6.12
CA LEU A 280 0.25 -7.46 7.11
C LEU A 280 0.37 -8.84 7.80
N HIS A 281 -0.73 -9.53 7.98
CA HIS A 281 -0.75 -10.86 8.58
C HIS A 281 -0.06 -11.91 7.69
N MET A 282 0.03 -11.64 6.37
CA MET A 282 0.78 -12.49 5.45
C MET A 282 2.28 -12.59 5.82
N ALA A 283 2.85 -11.52 6.36
CA ALA A 283 4.25 -11.45 6.81
C ALA A 283 4.51 -12.07 8.19
N GLY A 284 3.57 -12.83 8.73
CA GLY A 284 3.60 -13.33 10.11
C GLY A 284 4.77 -14.25 10.42
N LYS A 285 5.23 -14.19 11.66
CA LYS A 285 6.35 -14.94 12.25
C LYS A 285 6.29 -16.45 12.08
N ASP A 286 5.14 -17.00 11.71
CA ASP A 286 4.92 -18.46 11.63
C ASP A 286 5.60 -19.11 10.43
N VAL A 287 5.90 -18.35 9.37
CA VAL A 287 6.67 -18.84 8.21
C VAL A 287 8.15 -19.01 8.56
N LEU A 288 8.68 -18.19 9.48
CA LEU A 288 10.10 -18.18 9.85
C LEU A 288 10.41 -19.06 11.08
N ALA A 289 9.41 -19.29 11.96
CA ALA A 289 9.64 -19.96 13.25
C ALA A 289 9.56 -21.49 13.18
N ASN A 290 8.84 -22.05 12.20
CA ASN A 290 8.52 -23.48 12.21
C ASN A 290 9.28 -24.33 11.18
N GLY A 291 10.25 -23.76 10.45
CA GLY A 291 10.96 -24.54 9.44
C GLY A 291 10.00 -25.29 8.49
N LEU A 292 10.41 -25.58 7.29
CA LEU A 292 9.62 -26.20 6.21
C LEU A 292 8.90 -27.54 6.51
N GLN A 293 8.84 -27.96 7.76
CA GLN A 293 8.17 -29.19 8.17
C GLN A 293 6.71 -28.91 8.51
N ASN A 294 5.82 -29.25 7.57
CA ASN A 294 4.35 -29.34 7.73
C ASN A 294 3.54 -28.03 7.72
N ILE A 295 3.76 -27.14 6.77
CA ILE A 295 2.78 -26.09 6.52
C ILE A 295 1.78 -26.60 5.48
N ASN A 296 0.75 -27.34 5.93
CA ASN A 296 -0.49 -27.49 5.18
C ASN A 296 -1.22 -26.15 5.22
N TYR A 297 -0.86 -25.20 4.34
CA TYR A 297 -1.71 -24.06 4.13
C TYR A 297 -3.03 -24.54 3.51
N GLU A 298 -4.14 -24.32 4.21
CA GLU A 298 -5.43 -24.36 3.55
C GLU A 298 -5.44 -23.33 2.44
N TYR A 299 -5.55 -23.77 1.20
CA TYR A 299 -5.65 -22.89 0.03
C TYR A 299 -6.91 -23.20 -0.76
N LYS A 300 -7.38 -22.24 -1.50
CA LYS A 300 -8.49 -22.38 -2.44
C LYS A 300 -7.94 -22.47 -3.85
N GLU A 301 -8.50 -23.36 -4.66
CA GLU A 301 -8.18 -23.33 -6.09
C GLU A 301 -8.70 -22.02 -6.71
N PRO A 302 -8.06 -21.51 -7.78
CA PRO A 302 -8.60 -20.40 -8.56
C PRO A 302 -10.02 -20.69 -9.02
N LEU A 303 -10.84 -19.64 -9.15
CA LEU A 303 -12.21 -19.76 -9.66
C LEU A 303 -12.25 -20.07 -11.17
N TYR A 304 -11.17 -19.77 -11.88
CA TYR A 304 -11.03 -19.97 -13.32
C TYR A 304 -10.07 -21.12 -13.62
N ASP A 305 -10.34 -21.85 -14.72
CA ASP A 305 -9.49 -22.97 -15.14
C ASP A 305 -8.11 -22.45 -15.63
N VAL A 306 -7.03 -22.98 -15.04
CA VAL A 306 -5.66 -22.64 -15.43
C VAL A 306 -5.35 -23.00 -16.90
N ASN A 307 -6.07 -23.97 -17.50
CA ASN A 307 -5.91 -24.33 -18.91
C ASN A 307 -6.30 -23.19 -19.87
N GLU A 308 -7.14 -22.27 -19.44
CA GLU A 308 -7.51 -21.08 -20.22
C GLU A 308 -6.30 -20.16 -20.47
N LEU A 309 -5.24 -20.25 -19.67
CA LEU A 309 -4.00 -19.47 -19.87
C LEU A 309 -3.37 -19.69 -21.24
N ARG A 310 -3.56 -20.89 -21.86
CA ARG A 310 -3.09 -21.18 -23.21
C ARG A 310 -3.75 -20.34 -24.30
N SER A 311 -4.94 -19.80 -24.03
CA SER A 311 -5.72 -18.99 -24.99
C SER A 311 -5.74 -17.49 -24.65
N ILE A 312 -5.36 -17.10 -23.41
CA ILE A 312 -5.41 -15.70 -22.95
C ILE A 312 -4.27 -14.88 -23.55
N ALA A 313 -3.03 -15.39 -23.48
CA ALA A 313 -1.89 -14.67 -24.02
C ALA A 313 -1.82 -14.87 -25.54
N PRO A 314 -1.90 -13.77 -26.32
CA PRO A 314 -1.83 -13.87 -27.76
C PRO A 314 -0.41 -14.27 -28.22
N THR A 315 -0.31 -15.01 -29.30
CA THR A 315 0.95 -15.28 -29.97
C THR A 315 1.49 -14.06 -30.73
N ASP A 316 0.60 -13.16 -31.15
CA ASP A 316 0.94 -11.87 -31.73
C ASP A 316 1.09 -10.81 -30.61
N LEU A 317 2.34 -10.42 -30.32
CA LEU A 317 2.67 -9.45 -29.27
C LEU A 317 2.11 -8.03 -29.51
N LYS A 318 1.58 -7.73 -30.69
CA LYS A 318 0.88 -6.46 -30.97
C LYS A 318 -0.53 -6.46 -30.35
N LYS A 319 -1.10 -7.62 -30.07
CA LYS A 319 -2.36 -7.76 -29.39
C LYS A 319 -2.17 -7.65 -27.89
N GLN A 320 -2.87 -6.71 -27.27
CA GLN A 320 -2.85 -6.54 -25.83
C GLN A 320 -3.85 -7.49 -25.16
N PHE A 321 -3.54 -7.90 -23.95
CA PHE A 321 -4.44 -8.60 -23.04
C PHE A 321 -4.27 -8.02 -21.64
N ASP A 322 -5.30 -8.12 -20.81
CA ASP A 322 -5.20 -7.67 -19.41
C ASP A 322 -4.48 -8.72 -18.56
N ILE A 323 -3.38 -8.34 -17.96
CA ILE A 323 -2.57 -9.24 -17.10
C ILE A 323 -3.38 -9.76 -15.90
N ARG A 324 -4.45 -9.07 -15.49
CA ARG A 324 -5.34 -9.53 -14.41
C ARG A 324 -5.97 -10.87 -14.75
N SER A 325 -6.26 -11.13 -16.04
CA SER A 325 -6.78 -12.44 -16.47
C SER A 325 -5.79 -13.59 -16.24
N VAL A 326 -4.50 -13.32 -16.25
CA VAL A 326 -3.48 -14.32 -15.84
C VAL A 326 -3.48 -14.45 -14.31
N ILE A 327 -3.49 -13.31 -13.59
CA ILE A 327 -3.45 -13.29 -12.13
C ILE A 327 -4.63 -14.08 -11.56
N ASP A 328 -5.85 -13.86 -12.06
CA ASP A 328 -7.08 -14.53 -11.59
C ASP A 328 -7.02 -16.07 -11.69
N ARG A 329 -6.17 -16.61 -12.58
CA ARG A 329 -6.04 -18.06 -12.82
C ARG A 329 -4.86 -18.70 -12.07
N ILE A 330 -4.03 -17.90 -11.43
CA ILE A 330 -2.85 -18.42 -10.71
C ILE A 330 -2.92 -18.18 -9.20
N VAL A 331 -3.81 -17.28 -8.71
CA VAL A 331 -3.91 -16.95 -7.29
C VAL A 331 -5.05 -17.70 -6.61
N ASP A 332 -4.90 -17.96 -5.33
CA ASP A 332 -5.86 -18.68 -4.50
C ASP A 332 -7.21 -17.99 -4.49
N GLY A 333 -8.28 -18.76 -4.84
CA GLY A 333 -9.65 -18.27 -4.89
C GLY A 333 -9.86 -17.09 -5.84
N SER A 334 -8.91 -16.82 -6.74
CA SER A 334 -8.88 -15.62 -7.60
C SER A 334 -8.94 -14.31 -6.78
N GLU A 335 -8.50 -14.35 -5.52
CA GLU A 335 -8.46 -13.20 -4.63
C GLU A 335 -7.17 -12.39 -4.88
N PHE A 336 -7.32 -11.18 -5.42
CA PHE A 336 -6.23 -10.26 -5.69
C PHE A 336 -6.53 -8.87 -5.11
N ASP A 337 -5.72 -8.42 -4.16
CA ASP A 337 -5.82 -7.09 -3.55
C ASP A 337 -4.91 -6.11 -4.28
N GLU A 338 -5.49 -5.41 -5.27
CA GLU A 338 -4.74 -4.55 -6.19
C GLU A 338 -4.33 -3.24 -5.53
N PHE A 339 -3.01 -3.02 -5.43
CA PHE A 339 -2.39 -1.81 -4.91
C PHE A 339 -2.36 -0.70 -5.97
N LYS A 340 -2.72 0.53 -5.59
CA LYS A 340 -2.73 1.71 -6.48
C LYS A 340 -3.45 1.47 -7.82
N LYS A 341 -4.64 0.88 -7.78
CA LYS A 341 -5.38 0.47 -8.99
C LYS A 341 -5.59 1.61 -10.00
N LEU A 342 -5.76 2.84 -9.52
CA LEU A 342 -6.04 4.01 -10.36
C LEU A 342 -4.79 4.78 -10.81
N TYR A 343 -3.64 4.52 -10.19
CA TYR A 343 -2.37 5.19 -10.49
C TYR A 343 -1.43 4.27 -11.26
N GLY A 344 -0.75 4.78 -12.28
CA GLY A 344 0.18 3.99 -13.07
C GLY A 344 -0.44 2.71 -13.63
N THR A 345 -1.60 2.82 -14.29
CA THR A 345 -2.50 1.71 -14.67
C THR A 345 -1.89 0.70 -15.64
N THR A 346 -0.77 1.03 -16.29
CA THR A 346 -0.03 0.12 -17.16
C THR A 346 0.88 -0.86 -16.42
N LEU A 347 0.97 -0.73 -15.09
CA LEU A 347 1.56 -1.71 -14.20
C LEU A 347 0.51 -2.14 -13.17
N VAL A 348 0.24 -3.42 -13.08
CA VAL A 348 -0.65 -4.02 -12.10
C VAL A 348 0.20 -4.56 -10.96
N THR A 349 -0.09 -4.13 -9.73
CA THR A 349 0.60 -4.57 -8.52
C THR A 349 -0.43 -4.93 -7.47
N GLY A 350 -0.18 -5.95 -6.67
CA GLY A 350 -1.10 -6.32 -5.59
C GLY A 350 -0.67 -7.54 -4.81
N PHE A 351 -1.37 -7.76 -3.70
CA PHE A 351 -1.14 -8.88 -2.80
C PHE A 351 -2.09 -10.03 -3.11
N ALA A 352 -1.57 -11.25 -3.04
CA ALA A 352 -2.33 -12.47 -3.26
C ALA A 352 -1.73 -13.63 -2.46
N ARG A 353 -2.31 -14.82 -2.65
CA ARG A 353 -1.73 -16.09 -2.19
C ARG A 353 -1.64 -17.07 -3.36
N ILE A 354 -0.62 -17.92 -3.32
CA ILE A 354 -0.45 -19.04 -4.23
C ILE A 354 -0.12 -20.27 -3.39
N PHE A 355 -1.00 -21.27 -3.40
CA PHE A 355 -0.95 -22.44 -2.49
C PHE A 355 -0.83 -22.03 -1.02
N GLY A 356 -1.62 -21.04 -0.59
CA GLY A 356 -1.60 -20.47 0.75
C GLY A 356 -0.42 -19.54 1.05
N GLN A 357 0.63 -19.54 0.23
CA GLN A 357 1.82 -18.71 0.43
C GLN A 357 1.55 -17.27 -0.02
N PRO A 358 1.89 -16.26 0.80
CA PRO A 358 1.73 -14.86 0.44
C PRO A 358 2.68 -14.47 -0.68
N VAL A 359 2.19 -13.68 -1.62
CA VAL A 359 2.97 -13.15 -2.75
C VAL A 359 2.59 -11.72 -3.07
N GLY A 360 3.58 -10.92 -3.47
CA GLY A 360 3.37 -9.65 -4.14
C GLY A 360 3.52 -9.84 -5.65
N ILE A 361 2.48 -9.56 -6.42
CA ILE A 361 2.48 -9.73 -7.88
C ILE A 361 2.70 -8.38 -8.55
N ILE A 362 3.59 -8.36 -9.55
CA ILE A 362 3.86 -7.21 -10.41
C ILE A 362 3.72 -7.67 -11.85
N GLY A 363 2.71 -7.18 -12.56
CA GLY A 363 2.42 -7.56 -13.93
C GLY A 363 2.33 -6.35 -14.87
N ASN A 364 2.86 -6.48 -16.10
CA ASN A 364 2.75 -5.42 -17.09
C ASN A 364 1.39 -5.46 -17.80
N ASN A 365 0.79 -4.29 -17.95
CA ASN A 365 -0.43 -4.07 -18.70
C ASN A 365 -0.22 -2.99 -19.78
N GLY A 366 0.99 -2.91 -20.31
CA GLY A 366 1.42 -1.96 -21.32
C GLY A 366 2.80 -1.35 -21.05
N ILE A 367 3.03 -0.19 -21.67
CA ILE A 367 4.29 0.57 -21.56
C ILE A 367 4.47 1.11 -20.13
N LEU A 368 5.70 1.14 -19.64
CA LEU A 368 6.01 1.78 -18.35
C LEU A 368 6.12 3.29 -18.49
N PHE A 369 5.24 4.00 -17.79
CA PHE A 369 5.29 5.44 -17.58
C PHE A 369 5.97 5.79 -16.25
N ASN A 370 6.17 7.06 -15.96
CA ASN A 370 6.74 7.54 -14.70
C ASN A 370 5.96 7.01 -13.49
N GLU A 371 4.63 7.14 -13.56
CA GLU A 371 3.70 6.73 -12.52
C GLU A 371 3.77 5.21 -12.28
N SER A 372 3.89 4.44 -13.37
CA SER A 372 4.02 2.98 -13.30
C SER A 372 5.32 2.56 -12.62
N ALA A 373 6.43 3.24 -12.94
CA ALA A 373 7.72 2.96 -12.31
C ALA A 373 7.74 3.34 -10.83
N LEU A 374 7.15 4.48 -10.45
CA LEU A 374 7.02 4.91 -9.06
C LEU A 374 6.13 3.95 -8.26
N LYS A 375 5.00 3.52 -8.84
CA LYS A 375 4.13 2.49 -8.25
C LYS A 375 4.87 1.18 -8.01
N GLY A 376 5.64 0.73 -9.00
CA GLY A 376 6.42 -0.49 -8.90
C GLY A 376 7.48 -0.43 -7.81
N ALA A 377 8.21 0.69 -7.71
CA ALA A 377 9.20 0.90 -6.67
C ALA A 377 8.57 0.84 -5.27
N HIS A 378 7.51 1.60 -5.04
CA HIS A 378 6.78 1.62 -3.76
C HIS A 378 6.25 0.23 -3.38
N PHE A 379 5.65 -0.50 -4.33
CA PHE A 379 5.11 -1.83 -4.06
C PHE A 379 6.22 -2.85 -3.70
N ILE A 380 7.38 -2.78 -4.35
CA ILE A 380 8.54 -3.62 -4.02
C ILE A 380 9.03 -3.30 -2.61
N GLU A 381 9.10 -2.02 -2.22
CA GLU A 381 9.49 -1.61 -0.87
C GLU A 381 8.54 -2.17 0.20
N LEU A 382 7.20 -2.09 -0.05
CA LEU A 382 6.20 -2.71 0.84
C LEU A 382 6.40 -4.22 0.99
N CYS A 383 6.61 -4.93 -0.12
CA CYS A 383 6.84 -6.37 -0.07
C CYS A 383 8.13 -6.73 0.68
N THR A 384 9.21 -5.97 0.47
CA THR A 384 10.48 -6.21 1.18
C THR A 384 10.40 -5.89 2.66
N GLN A 385 9.68 -4.85 3.06
CA GLN A 385 9.42 -4.51 4.46
C GLN A 385 8.66 -5.65 5.18
N ARG A 386 7.77 -6.32 4.44
CA ARG A 386 6.88 -7.38 4.95
C ARG A 386 7.41 -8.79 4.72
N ASN A 387 8.60 -8.95 4.15
CA ASN A 387 9.17 -10.26 3.77
C ASN A 387 8.26 -11.08 2.85
N ILE A 388 7.54 -10.43 1.95
CA ILE A 388 6.64 -11.07 0.97
C ILE A 388 7.42 -11.35 -0.32
N PRO A 389 7.48 -12.60 -0.81
CA PRO A 389 8.05 -12.95 -2.11
C PRO A 389 7.42 -12.19 -3.25
N LEU A 390 8.21 -11.83 -4.26
CA LEU A 390 7.79 -11.09 -5.44
C LEU A 390 7.64 -12.02 -6.66
N VAL A 391 6.53 -11.90 -7.36
CA VAL A 391 6.26 -12.57 -8.64
C VAL A 391 6.13 -11.51 -9.72
N PHE A 392 7.01 -11.57 -10.72
CA PHE A 392 7.01 -10.68 -11.87
C PHE A 392 6.39 -11.40 -13.08
N LEU A 393 5.33 -10.84 -13.63
CA LEU A 393 4.68 -11.30 -14.86
C LEU A 393 5.05 -10.32 -15.98
N GLN A 394 6.07 -10.67 -16.78
CA GLN A 394 6.59 -9.77 -17.80
C GLN A 394 5.78 -9.86 -19.10
N ASN A 395 5.22 -8.74 -19.50
CA ASN A 395 4.72 -8.46 -20.84
C ASN A 395 5.01 -6.98 -21.16
N ILE A 396 6.31 -6.67 -21.29
CA ILE A 396 6.81 -5.29 -21.36
C ILE A 396 7.39 -4.96 -22.74
N THR A 397 6.92 -3.87 -23.32
CA THR A 397 7.44 -3.32 -24.59
C THR A 397 8.52 -2.25 -24.38
N GLY A 398 8.71 -1.79 -23.16
CA GLY A 398 9.73 -0.79 -22.78
C GLY A 398 9.17 0.33 -21.91
N PHE A 399 10.04 1.26 -21.58
CA PHE A 399 9.63 2.55 -20.99
C PHE A 399 9.13 3.49 -22.06
N MET A 400 8.23 4.40 -21.70
CA MET A 400 7.77 5.45 -22.60
C MET A 400 8.92 6.38 -22.97
N VAL A 401 9.02 6.71 -24.25
CA VAL A 401 10.04 7.59 -24.82
C VAL A 401 9.43 8.90 -25.31
N GLY A 402 10.27 9.90 -25.53
CA GLY A 402 9.88 11.18 -26.10
C GLY A 402 10.08 12.35 -25.12
N SER A 403 10.15 13.56 -25.68
CA SER A 403 10.53 14.78 -24.96
C SER A 403 9.71 15.02 -23.69
N ARG A 404 8.40 14.77 -23.73
CA ARG A 404 7.52 14.90 -22.57
C ARG A 404 7.87 13.90 -21.45
N SER A 405 8.16 12.65 -21.80
CA SER A 405 8.55 11.62 -20.83
C SER A 405 9.91 11.93 -20.21
N GLU A 406 10.87 12.36 -21.02
CA GLU A 406 12.20 12.79 -20.54
C GLU A 406 12.09 14.01 -19.61
N ALA A 407 11.33 15.03 -20.01
CA ALA A 407 11.10 16.22 -19.19
C ALA A 407 10.43 15.90 -17.84
N ASN A 408 9.55 14.90 -17.81
CA ASN A 408 8.91 14.40 -16.60
C ASN A 408 9.81 13.45 -15.79
N GLY A 409 11.03 13.17 -16.23
CA GLY A 409 12.02 12.39 -15.49
C GLY A 409 11.82 10.88 -15.56
N ILE A 410 11.44 10.32 -16.73
CA ILE A 410 11.23 8.87 -16.91
C ILE A 410 12.48 8.06 -16.52
N ALA A 411 13.68 8.54 -16.87
CA ALA A 411 14.93 7.89 -16.52
C ALA A 411 15.11 7.80 -14.99
N LYS A 412 14.78 8.87 -14.27
CA LYS A 412 14.84 8.93 -12.80
C LYS A 412 13.80 8.01 -12.16
N SER A 413 12.57 8.02 -12.65
CA SER A 413 11.50 7.16 -12.14
C SER A 413 11.78 5.69 -12.43
N GLY A 414 12.25 5.36 -13.64
CA GLY A 414 12.69 4.02 -14.00
C GLY A 414 13.85 3.52 -13.13
N ALA A 415 14.84 4.38 -12.86
CA ALA A 415 15.97 4.05 -11.99
C ALA A 415 15.53 3.69 -10.57
N LYS A 416 14.50 4.32 -10.02
CA LYS A 416 13.95 3.96 -8.70
C LYS A 416 13.40 2.53 -8.69
N MET A 417 12.62 2.15 -9.70
CA MET A 417 12.08 0.79 -9.80
C MET A 417 13.19 -0.24 -9.99
N VAL A 418 14.16 0.05 -10.86
CA VAL A 418 15.34 -0.81 -11.08
C VAL A 418 16.15 -0.98 -9.79
N MET A 419 16.34 0.09 -9.02
CA MET A 419 17.02 0.04 -7.71
C MET A 419 16.23 -0.81 -6.70
N ALA A 420 14.93 -0.63 -6.62
CA ALA A 420 14.07 -1.41 -5.74
C ALA A 420 14.17 -2.91 -6.07
N VAL A 421 14.06 -3.30 -7.34
CA VAL A 421 14.22 -4.68 -7.80
C VAL A 421 15.60 -5.23 -7.47
N SER A 422 16.67 -4.43 -7.70
CA SER A 422 18.06 -4.86 -7.49
C SER A 422 18.37 -5.14 -6.03
N CYS A 423 17.88 -4.29 -5.13
CA CYS A 423 18.17 -4.36 -3.69
C CYS A 423 17.26 -5.32 -2.93
N ALA A 424 16.09 -5.67 -3.49
CA ALA A 424 15.13 -6.56 -2.85
C ALA A 424 15.77 -7.93 -2.50
N LYS A 425 15.71 -8.31 -1.21
CA LYS A 425 16.24 -9.57 -0.68
C LYS A 425 15.17 -10.66 -0.52
N VAL A 426 13.91 -10.32 -0.67
CA VAL A 426 12.82 -11.30 -0.74
C VAL A 426 12.98 -12.19 -1.98
N PRO A 427 12.50 -13.43 -1.97
CA PRO A 427 12.48 -14.28 -3.15
C PRO A 427 11.82 -13.58 -4.34
N LYS A 428 12.42 -13.71 -5.52
CA LYS A 428 11.95 -13.14 -6.78
C LYS A 428 11.76 -14.24 -7.80
N VAL A 429 10.55 -14.39 -8.32
CA VAL A 429 10.22 -15.33 -9.40
C VAL A 429 9.72 -14.54 -10.60
N THR A 430 10.29 -14.75 -11.78
CA THR A 430 9.91 -14.05 -13.00
C THR A 430 9.33 -15.03 -14.01
N ILE A 431 8.16 -14.70 -14.54
CA ILE A 431 7.54 -15.43 -15.68
C ILE A 431 7.39 -14.44 -16.84
N MET A 432 8.02 -14.71 -17.95
CA MET A 432 7.81 -13.95 -19.18
C MET A 432 6.59 -14.50 -19.91
N VAL A 433 5.46 -13.82 -19.78
CA VAL A 433 4.18 -14.24 -20.38
C VAL A 433 3.96 -13.62 -21.77
N GLY A 434 4.89 -12.77 -22.21
CA GLY A 434 4.85 -12.09 -23.51
C GLY A 434 6.18 -11.42 -23.82
N GLY A 435 6.13 -10.16 -24.28
CA GLY A 435 7.34 -9.39 -24.61
C GLY A 435 8.19 -9.03 -23.41
N SER A 436 9.49 -8.94 -23.60
CA SER A 436 10.46 -8.43 -22.63
C SER A 436 11.52 -7.62 -23.35
N PHE A 437 11.28 -6.32 -23.50
CA PHE A 437 12.09 -5.45 -24.35
C PHE A 437 12.78 -4.32 -23.56
N GLY A 438 14.05 -4.07 -23.93
CA GLY A 438 14.83 -2.93 -23.47
C GLY A 438 15.01 -2.88 -21.93
N ALA A 439 15.11 -1.66 -21.38
CA ALA A 439 15.25 -1.45 -19.93
C ALA A 439 14.01 -1.87 -19.11
N GLY A 440 12.87 -2.11 -19.77
CA GLY A 440 11.70 -2.70 -19.15
C GLY A 440 11.98 -4.09 -18.58
N ASN A 441 12.80 -4.89 -19.26
CA ASN A 441 13.29 -6.18 -18.74
C ASN A 441 13.99 -6.01 -17.39
N TYR A 442 14.75 -4.95 -17.20
CA TYR A 442 15.48 -4.65 -15.97
C TYR A 442 14.52 -4.32 -14.82
N ALA A 443 13.60 -3.41 -15.06
CA ALA A 443 12.60 -3.01 -14.06
C ALA A 443 11.66 -4.15 -13.63
N MET A 444 11.47 -5.14 -14.52
CA MET A 444 10.62 -6.31 -14.27
C MET A 444 11.42 -7.57 -13.88
N CYS A 445 12.60 -7.39 -13.29
CA CYS A 445 13.43 -8.47 -12.76
C CYS A 445 13.85 -9.52 -13.81
N GLY A 446 14.43 -9.05 -14.93
CA GLY A 446 15.08 -9.94 -15.90
C GLY A 446 16.30 -10.64 -15.32
N ARG A 447 16.94 -11.53 -16.10
CA ARG A 447 18.03 -12.41 -15.64
C ARG A 447 19.18 -11.68 -14.93
N ALA A 448 19.56 -10.50 -15.43
CA ALA A 448 20.63 -9.67 -14.84
C ALA A 448 20.31 -9.15 -13.42
N TYR A 449 19.05 -9.18 -13.01
CA TYR A 449 18.58 -8.74 -11.69
C TYR A 449 18.40 -9.89 -10.70
N SER A 450 18.98 -11.02 -11.03
CA SER A 450 19.11 -12.20 -10.16
C SER A 450 17.77 -12.63 -9.55
N PRO A 451 16.72 -12.90 -10.36
CA PRO A 451 15.58 -13.62 -9.84
C PRO A 451 16.04 -14.99 -9.34
N ASN A 452 15.38 -15.53 -8.30
CA ASN A 452 15.65 -16.90 -7.86
C ASN A 452 15.34 -17.89 -8.97
N PHE A 453 14.27 -17.61 -9.73
CA PHE A 453 13.85 -18.40 -10.88
C PHE A 453 13.27 -17.49 -11.97
N LEU A 454 13.51 -17.86 -13.23
CA LEU A 454 12.98 -17.17 -14.40
C LEU A 454 12.55 -18.18 -15.46
N PHE A 455 11.26 -18.17 -15.81
CA PHE A 455 10.70 -19.04 -16.85
C PHE A 455 10.02 -18.23 -17.96
N LEU A 456 9.90 -18.85 -19.13
CA LEU A 456 9.25 -18.25 -20.29
C LEU A 456 8.03 -19.07 -20.72
N TRP A 457 7.02 -18.38 -21.22
CA TRP A 457 5.98 -19.02 -22.03
C TRP A 457 6.45 -19.19 -23.47
N PRO A 458 5.87 -20.12 -24.26
CA PRO A 458 6.32 -20.37 -25.64
C PRO A 458 6.17 -19.17 -26.59
N ASN A 459 5.25 -18.23 -26.29
CA ASN A 459 5.05 -16.98 -27.03
C ASN A 459 5.98 -15.84 -26.60
N ALA A 460 6.80 -16.02 -25.56
CA ALA A 460 7.68 -14.97 -25.05
C ALA A 460 8.70 -14.51 -26.09
N ARG A 461 9.11 -13.25 -26.01
CA ARG A 461 10.18 -12.66 -26.82
C ARG A 461 11.05 -11.76 -25.95
N ILE A 462 12.37 -11.95 -26.07
CA ILE A 462 13.34 -11.15 -25.31
C ILE A 462 14.32 -10.49 -26.26
N SER A 463 14.42 -9.17 -26.23
CA SER A 463 15.36 -8.41 -27.06
C SER A 463 15.54 -6.98 -26.53
N VAL A 464 16.54 -6.26 -27.06
CA VAL A 464 16.73 -4.84 -26.74
C VAL A 464 15.57 -3.98 -27.26
N MET A 465 14.97 -4.36 -28.42
CA MET A 465 13.80 -3.74 -29.04
C MET A 465 13.16 -4.70 -30.03
N GLY A 466 11.95 -4.42 -30.50
CA GLY A 466 11.30 -5.23 -31.52
C GLY A 466 12.04 -5.20 -32.85
N GLY A 467 12.06 -6.31 -33.59
CA GLY A 467 12.82 -6.47 -34.84
C GLY A 467 12.50 -5.39 -35.89
N ALA A 468 11.23 -5.01 -36.06
CA ALA A 468 10.85 -3.95 -36.99
C ALA A 468 11.40 -2.56 -36.59
N GLN A 469 11.45 -2.25 -35.28
CA GLN A 469 12.06 -1.02 -34.79
C GLN A 469 13.58 -1.03 -35.01
N ALA A 470 14.23 -2.12 -34.70
CA ALA A 470 15.66 -2.29 -34.92
C ALA A 470 16.02 -2.15 -36.41
N ALA A 471 15.25 -2.79 -37.30
CA ALA A 471 15.44 -2.67 -38.75
C ALA A 471 15.29 -1.21 -39.23
N GLY A 472 14.32 -0.46 -38.69
CA GLY A 472 14.16 0.95 -39.02
C GLY A 472 15.34 1.82 -38.60
N VAL A 473 15.82 1.65 -37.36
CA VAL A 473 16.98 2.39 -36.82
C VAL A 473 18.26 2.04 -37.61
N LEU A 474 18.55 0.75 -37.78
CA LEU A 474 19.75 0.31 -38.48
C LEU A 474 19.74 0.72 -39.95
N ALA A 475 18.58 0.70 -40.62
CA ALA A 475 18.45 1.20 -41.98
C ALA A 475 18.73 2.70 -42.10
N GLN A 476 18.28 3.52 -41.13
CA GLN A 476 18.60 4.93 -41.09
C GLN A 476 20.12 5.19 -40.94
N ILE A 477 20.77 4.43 -40.05
CA ILE A 477 22.22 4.52 -39.83
C ILE A 477 22.96 4.12 -41.12
N GLU A 478 22.59 3.02 -41.73
CA GLU A 478 23.22 2.54 -42.96
C GLU A 478 23.03 3.49 -44.14
N LYS A 479 21.81 4.05 -44.27
CA LYS A 479 21.51 5.09 -45.27
C LYS A 479 22.39 6.33 -45.08
N GLY A 480 22.59 6.76 -43.83
CA GLY A 480 23.51 7.86 -43.50
C GLY A 480 24.96 7.55 -43.87
N ASN A 481 25.44 6.32 -43.63
CA ASN A 481 26.78 5.86 -43.97
C ASN A 481 26.99 5.81 -45.50
N LYS A 482 26.07 5.19 -46.24
CA LYS A 482 26.12 5.13 -47.72
C LYS A 482 26.08 6.52 -48.36
N LYS A 483 25.24 7.42 -47.82
CA LYS A 483 25.22 8.83 -48.29
C LYS A 483 26.58 9.51 -48.13
N LYS A 484 27.28 9.27 -47.01
CA LYS A 484 28.64 9.84 -46.80
C LYS A 484 29.65 9.26 -47.75
N GLN A 485 29.44 8.04 -48.23
CA GLN A 485 30.31 7.34 -49.21
C GLN A 485 29.93 7.66 -50.69
N GLY A 486 28.88 8.46 -50.92
CA GLY A 486 28.40 8.77 -52.27
C GLY A 486 27.60 7.63 -52.93
N ILE A 487 27.21 6.61 -52.16
CA ILE A 487 26.50 5.42 -52.66
C ILE A 487 24.98 5.70 -52.56
N GLN A 488 24.27 5.58 -53.68
CA GLN A 488 22.83 5.57 -53.71
C GLN A 488 22.28 4.23 -53.23
N TRP A 489 21.44 4.23 -52.21
CA TRP A 489 20.76 3.06 -51.71
C TRP A 489 19.32 2.99 -52.22
N ASN A 490 19.02 2.03 -53.05
CA ASN A 490 17.70 1.85 -53.62
C ASN A 490 16.72 1.25 -52.62
N LYS A 491 15.41 1.41 -52.88
CA LYS A 491 14.37 0.91 -51.96
C LYS A 491 14.36 -0.61 -51.79
N GLU A 492 14.71 -1.34 -52.84
CA GLU A 492 14.72 -2.80 -52.81
C GLU A 492 15.86 -3.34 -51.91
N GLU A 493 17.02 -2.73 -52.00
CA GLU A 493 18.16 -3.02 -51.13
C GLU A 493 17.89 -2.67 -49.68
N GLU A 494 17.22 -1.51 -49.44
CA GLU A 494 16.81 -1.10 -48.10
C GLU A 494 15.84 -2.14 -47.50
N GLU A 495 14.82 -2.57 -48.23
CA GLU A 495 13.88 -3.60 -47.77
C GLU A 495 14.53 -4.97 -47.55
N LYS A 496 15.44 -5.40 -48.41
CA LYS A 496 16.23 -6.63 -48.20
C LYS A 496 17.07 -6.55 -46.92
N PHE A 497 17.67 -5.39 -46.65
CA PHE A 497 18.43 -5.15 -45.43
C PHE A 497 17.51 -5.22 -44.19
N LYS A 498 16.37 -4.52 -44.21
CA LYS A 498 15.39 -4.52 -43.11
C LYS A 498 14.89 -5.95 -42.84
N THR A 499 14.56 -6.70 -43.86
CA THR A 499 14.10 -8.10 -43.74
C THR A 499 15.13 -8.95 -43.02
N LYS A 500 16.41 -8.87 -43.41
CA LYS A 500 17.49 -9.62 -42.75
C LYS A 500 17.62 -9.26 -41.27
N VAL A 501 17.48 -7.98 -40.93
CA VAL A 501 17.55 -7.54 -39.54
C VAL A 501 16.33 -8.08 -38.74
N VAL A 502 15.15 -8.01 -39.31
CA VAL A 502 13.93 -8.52 -38.66
C VAL A 502 14.07 -10.02 -38.40
N GLU A 503 14.49 -10.81 -39.42
CA GLU A 503 14.67 -12.26 -39.29
C GLU A 503 15.71 -12.62 -38.22
N ALA A 504 16.83 -11.89 -38.15
CA ALA A 504 17.83 -12.11 -37.11
C ALA A 504 17.29 -11.83 -35.71
N TYR A 505 16.60 -10.69 -35.54
CA TYR A 505 15.99 -10.30 -34.26
C TYR A 505 14.91 -11.29 -33.81
N GLU A 506 14.02 -11.72 -34.72
CA GLU A 506 12.96 -12.68 -34.38
C GLU A 506 13.54 -14.05 -33.96
N ARG A 507 14.58 -14.51 -34.66
CA ARG A 507 15.29 -15.74 -34.30
C ARG A 507 15.93 -15.63 -32.92
N GLU A 508 16.64 -14.54 -32.65
CA GLU A 508 17.40 -14.31 -31.42
C GLU A 508 16.49 -13.94 -30.22
N ALA A 509 15.33 -13.36 -30.48
CA ALA A 509 14.33 -13.08 -29.45
C ALA A 509 13.52 -14.31 -29.01
N SER A 510 13.61 -15.41 -29.73
CA SER A 510 12.84 -16.64 -29.47
C SER A 510 13.16 -17.22 -28.09
N PRO A 511 12.16 -17.77 -27.36
CA PRO A 511 12.39 -18.44 -26.09
C PRO A 511 13.31 -19.66 -26.23
N TYR A 512 13.31 -20.35 -27.38
CA TYR A 512 14.21 -21.47 -27.63
C TYR A 512 15.66 -21.01 -27.77
N TYR A 513 15.89 -19.83 -28.35
CA TYR A 513 17.22 -19.23 -28.43
C TYR A 513 17.73 -18.83 -27.04
N SER A 514 16.85 -18.28 -26.20
CA SER A 514 17.12 -17.89 -24.82
C SER A 514 17.48 -19.11 -23.97
N THR A 515 16.62 -20.12 -23.93
CA THR A 515 16.79 -21.28 -23.05
C THR A 515 18.02 -22.12 -23.45
N ALA A 516 18.33 -22.20 -24.75
CA ALA A 516 19.55 -22.87 -25.22
C ALA A 516 20.86 -22.19 -24.74
N ARG A 517 20.76 -20.94 -24.27
CA ARG A 517 21.87 -20.12 -23.73
C ARG A 517 21.80 -19.89 -22.24
N LEU A 518 20.89 -20.56 -21.55
CA LEU A 518 20.64 -20.43 -20.09
C LEU A 518 20.34 -18.99 -19.65
N TRP A 519 19.66 -18.20 -20.50
CA TRP A 519 19.17 -16.87 -20.12
C TRP A 519 17.94 -16.97 -19.22
N ASP A 520 17.38 -18.17 -19.11
CA ASP A 520 16.24 -18.55 -18.28
C ASP A 520 16.44 -19.95 -17.67
N ASP A 521 15.51 -20.41 -16.87
CA ASP A 521 15.51 -21.72 -16.24
C ASP A 521 14.58 -22.72 -16.96
N GLY A 522 13.99 -22.31 -18.09
CA GLY A 522 13.20 -23.17 -18.97
C GLY A 522 11.95 -22.50 -19.53
N ILE A 523 11.36 -23.20 -20.51
CA ILE A 523 10.07 -22.85 -21.10
C ILE A 523 9.00 -23.71 -20.44
N ILE A 524 7.91 -23.10 -19.99
CA ILE A 524 6.81 -23.78 -19.31
C ILE A 524 5.50 -23.67 -20.10
N ASP A 525 4.64 -24.67 -19.97
CA ASP A 525 3.25 -24.53 -20.41
C ASP A 525 2.57 -23.43 -19.57
N PRO A 526 1.85 -22.47 -20.18
CA PRO A 526 1.08 -21.47 -19.44
C PRO A 526 0.20 -22.07 -18.33
N ALA A 527 -0.41 -23.23 -18.55
CA ALA A 527 -1.24 -23.90 -17.55
C ALA A 527 -0.47 -24.36 -16.29
N ASP A 528 0.86 -24.56 -16.37
CA ASP A 528 1.69 -24.95 -15.24
C ASP A 528 2.17 -23.75 -14.42
N THR A 529 1.87 -22.52 -14.82
CA THR A 529 2.41 -21.30 -14.20
C THR A 529 2.18 -21.24 -12.68
N ARG A 530 0.95 -21.51 -12.21
CA ARG A 530 0.63 -21.54 -10.78
C ARG A 530 1.51 -22.54 -10.02
N LYS A 531 1.61 -23.75 -10.52
CA LYS A 531 2.38 -24.85 -9.92
C LYS A 531 3.87 -24.52 -9.87
N VAL A 532 4.42 -24.01 -10.97
CA VAL A 532 5.84 -23.62 -11.07
C VAL A 532 6.15 -22.50 -10.06
N ILE A 533 5.33 -21.44 -10.01
CA ILE A 533 5.53 -20.35 -9.06
C ILE A 533 5.48 -20.88 -7.61
N GLY A 534 4.50 -21.71 -7.27
CA GLY A 534 4.38 -22.29 -5.93
C GLY A 534 5.60 -23.09 -5.51
N LEU A 535 6.12 -23.94 -6.40
CA LEU A 535 7.36 -24.72 -6.17
C LEU A 535 8.59 -23.81 -6.03
N CYS A 536 8.71 -22.77 -6.86
CA CYS A 536 9.81 -21.82 -6.80
C CYS A 536 9.84 -21.04 -5.50
N ILE A 537 8.67 -20.58 -5.03
CA ILE A 537 8.55 -19.87 -3.76
C ILE A 537 8.90 -20.80 -2.61
N SER A 538 8.34 -22.02 -2.58
CA SER A 538 8.65 -23.02 -1.55
C SER A 538 10.15 -23.32 -1.48
N ALA A 539 10.80 -23.51 -2.62
CA ALA A 539 12.24 -23.74 -2.69
C ALA A 539 13.04 -22.51 -2.18
N SER A 540 12.60 -21.31 -2.56
CA SER A 540 13.30 -20.07 -2.18
C SER A 540 13.19 -19.76 -0.69
N LEU A 541 12.09 -20.15 -0.04
CA LEU A 541 11.83 -19.95 1.38
C LEU A 541 12.57 -20.97 2.28
N ASN A 542 13.34 -21.89 1.70
CA ASN A 542 14.19 -22.83 2.45
C ASN A 542 15.29 -22.11 3.26
N ARG A 543 15.58 -20.86 2.97
CA ARG A 543 16.48 -20.00 3.75
C ARG A 543 15.74 -18.81 4.32
N ALA A 544 16.23 -18.28 5.43
CA ALA A 544 15.72 -17.04 6.00
C ALA A 544 15.89 -15.87 5.01
N ILE A 545 14.89 -14.99 4.95
CA ILE A 545 14.94 -13.77 4.15
C ILE A 545 15.86 -12.76 4.86
N GLU A 546 16.87 -12.28 4.15
CA GLU A 546 17.78 -11.25 4.63
C GLU A 546 17.08 -9.88 4.67
N LYS A 547 17.45 -9.04 5.65
CA LYS A 547 16.92 -7.67 5.69
C LYS A 547 17.35 -6.89 4.45
N THR A 548 16.37 -6.35 3.72
CA THR A 548 16.63 -5.48 2.57
C THR A 548 17.22 -4.15 3.04
N LYS A 549 18.22 -3.65 2.32
CA LYS A 549 18.77 -2.31 2.47
C LYS A 549 18.80 -1.65 1.10
N TYR A 550 18.30 -0.45 1.03
CA TYR A 550 18.31 0.34 -0.19
C TYR A 550 19.47 1.34 -0.17
N GLY A 551 20.00 1.64 -1.35
CA GLY A 551 20.87 2.78 -1.57
C GLY A 551 20.07 4.10 -1.65
N VAL A 552 20.72 5.15 -2.14
CA VAL A 552 20.07 6.46 -2.30
C VAL A 552 19.13 6.42 -3.50
N PHE A 553 17.83 6.58 -3.27
CA PHE A 553 16.87 6.84 -4.34
C PHE A 553 17.03 8.28 -4.82
N ARG A 554 17.29 8.47 -6.10
CA ARG A 554 17.37 9.81 -6.69
C ARG A 554 15.98 10.39 -6.86
N MET A 555 15.68 11.52 -6.18
CA MET A 555 14.36 12.16 -6.17
C MET A 555 14.16 13.13 -7.34
#